data_6ae3fac8ecaaef5df0c03320d534900e
#
_entry.id   6ae3fac8ecaaef5df0c03320d534900e
#
_cell.length_a   1.000
_cell.length_b   1.000
_cell.length_c   1.000
_cell.angle_alpha   90.00
_cell.angle_beta   90.00
_cell.angle_gamma   90.00
#
_symmetry.space_group_name_H-M   'P 1'
#
loop_
_entity.id
_entity.type
_entity.pdbx_description
1 polymer ?
#
loop_
_entity_poly.entity_id
_entity_poly.type
_entity_poly.pdbx_seq_one_letter_code
_entity_poly.pdbx_strand_id
1 'polypeptide(L)'
;MARLPYLEPEQIAPEYRDMLKRNTNLHKLLVNSPEMARAFGGMGGYIRFGSTLDPRLRELAILQVGWLERSEYEFTHHVKIGRDVGVTDADIEAMMSETEGRPSTLLPLPRAVLRGAREMTHGLAMSEATFAEIKAHLSNQHMTDLVLTIAFYCAVVRVLATMQIDNEPQYKEVLKQYPLPGVH
;
A
#
# COMPACT_ATOMS: atom_id res chain seq x y z
N MET A 1 5.10 12.24 16.22
CA MET A 1 6.28 11.52 16.79
C MET A 1 5.86 10.09 17.09
N ALA A 2 6.63 9.13 16.59
CA ALA A 2 6.32 7.72 16.76
C ALA A 2 6.18 7.30 18.22
N ARG A 3 5.30 6.31 18.50
CA ARG A 3 5.02 5.81 19.85
C ARG A 3 6.08 4.86 20.39
N LEU A 4 6.91 4.28 19.51
CA LEU A 4 8.07 3.46 19.85
C LEU A 4 9.32 4.05 19.19
N PRO A 5 10.52 3.75 19.73
CA PRO A 5 11.76 4.26 19.15
C PRO A 5 12.00 3.69 17.74
N TYR A 6 12.60 4.48 16.89
CA TYR A 6 13.25 4.00 15.67
C TYR A 6 14.64 3.45 16.05
N LEU A 7 14.83 2.15 15.83
CA LEU A 7 16.08 1.49 16.16
C LEU A 7 17.05 1.55 14.98
N GLU A 8 18.32 1.81 15.29
CA GLU A 8 19.42 1.79 14.33
C GLU A 8 20.15 0.41 14.38
N PRO A 9 20.95 0.07 13.34
CA PRO A 9 21.59 -1.24 13.25
C PRO A 9 22.44 -1.62 14.47
N GLU A 10 23.00 -0.62 15.18
CA GLU A 10 23.83 -0.84 16.36
C GLU A 10 23.02 -1.23 17.60
N GLN A 11 21.72 -0.97 17.59
CA GLN A 11 20.79 -1.19 18.70
C GLN A 11 20.08 -2.54 18.64
N ILE A 12 20.28 -3.31 17.56
CA ILE A 12 19.67 -4.62 17.34
C ILE A 12 20.72 -5.70 17.17
N ALA A 13 20.32 -6.96 17.45
CA ALA A 13 21.22 -8.10 17.28
C ALA A 13 21.68 -8.24 15.81
N PRO A 14 22.93 -8.66 15.56
CA PRO A 14 23.53 -8.70 14.23
C PRO A 14 22.71 -9.46 13.18
N GLU A 15 22.04 -10.54 13.57
CA GLU A 15 21.22 -11.40 12.71
C GLU A 15 19.94 -10.74 12.19
N TYR A 16 19.58 -9.55 12.70
CA TYR A 16 18.39 -8.79 12.27
C TYR A 16 18.74 -7.52 11.49
N ARG A 17 20.02 -7.15 11.39
CA ARG A 17 20.44 -5.89 10.75
C ARG A 17 20.11 -5.80 9.26
N ASP A 18 19.97 -6.94 8.61
CA ASP A 18 19.57 -7.03 7.20
C ASP A 18 18.19 -6.41 6.93
N MET A 19 17.29 -6.43 7.91
CA MET A 19 15.96 -5.83 7.80
C MET A 19 15.97 -4.30 7.71
N LEU A 20 17.04 -3.67 8.18
CA LEU A 20 17.21 -2.21 8.12
C LEU A 20 17.87 -1.69 6.83
N LYS A 21 18.20 -2.57 5.87
CA LYS A 21 18.78 -2.17 4.56
C LYS A 21 17.92 -1.16 3.80
N ARG A 22 16.60 -1.19 3.98
CA ARG A 22 15.68 -0.20 3.37
C ARG A 22 15.69 1.15 4.07
N ASN A 23 16.20 1.23 5.28
CA ASN A 23 16.37 2.46 6.07
C ASN A 23 15.13 3.37 6.12
N THR A 24 13.91 2.77 6.22
CA THR A 24 12.67 3.54 6.39
C THR A 24 12.21 3.51 7.85
N ASN A 25 11.45 4.53 8.24
CA ASN A 25 10.90 4.64 9.60
C ASN A 25 10.05 3.43 9.97
N LEU A 26 9.26 2.88 9.03
CA LEU A 26 8.50 1.66 9.25
C LEU A 26 9.42 0.48 9.65
N HIS A 27 10.51 0.24 8.91
CA HIS A 27 11.43 -0.86 9.22
C HIS A 27 12.13 -0.63 10.57
N LYS A 28 12.60 0.60 10.84
CA LYS A 28 13.24 0.97 12.10
C LYS A 28 12.32 0.81 13.31
N LEU A 29 11.02 1.00 13.14
CA LEU A 29 10.07 0.79 14.21
C LEU A 29 9.71 -0.70 14.37
N LEU A 30 9.48 -1.42 13.27
CA LEU A 30 9.08 -2.83 13.32
C LEU A 30 10.12 -3.73 13.98
N VAL A 31 11.43 -3.42 13.87
CA VAL A 31 12.50 -4.21 14.49
C VAL A 31 12.53 -4.13 16.04
N ASN A 32 11.63 -3.36 16.68
CA ASN A 32 11.34 -3.54 18.10
C ASN A 32 10.77 -4.94 18.41
N SER A 33 10.23 -5.65 17.39
CA SER A 33 9.85 -7.07 17.43
C SER A 33 10.47 -7.76 16.20
N PRO A 34 11.73 -8.21 16.27
CA PRO A 34 12.49 -8.65 15.10
C PRO A 34 11.85 -9.81 14.34
N GLU A 35 11.33 -10.81 15.03
CA GLU A 35 10.68 -11.96 14.38
C GLU A 35 9.38 -11.56 13.67
N MET A 36 8.59 -10.68 14.27
CA MET A 36 7.40 -10.13 13.63
C MET A 36 7.77 -9.26 12.43
N ALA A 37 8.82 -8.45 12.55
CA ALA A 37 9.33 -7.64 11.44
C ALA A 37 9.80 -8.52 10.27
N ARG A 38 10.43 -9.66 10.55
CA ARG A 38 10.84 -10.64 9.54
C ARG A 38 9.64 -11.25 8.81
N ALA A 39 8.61 -11.69 9.55
CA ALA A 39 7.40 -12.25 8.97
C ALA A 39 6.64 -11.21 8.13
N PHE A 40 6.47 -10.00 8.67
CA PHE A 40 5.86 -8.86 7.98
C PHE A 40 6.62 -8.50 6.68
N GLY A 41 7.95 -8.37 6.79
CA GLY A 41 8.82 -8.08 5.66
C GLY A 41 8.82 -9.19 4.60
N GLY A 42 8.66 -10.45 5.02
CA GLY A 42 8.51 -11.60 4.12
C GLY A 42 7.26 -11.49 3.25
N MET A 43 6.11 -11.15 3.85
CA MET A 43 4.86 -10.94 3.10
C MET A 43 4.96 -9.73 2.15
N GLY A 44 5.41 -8.59 2.64
CA GLY A 44 5.62 -7.40 1.80
C GLY A 44 6.64 -7.63 0.69
N GLY A 45 7.67 -8.44 0.95
CA GLY A 45 8.66 -8.84 -0.04
C GLY A 45 8.06 -9.72 -1.13
N TYR A 46 7.25 -10.72 -0.78
CA TYR A 46 6.55 -11.55 -1.76
C TYR A 46 5.60 -10.73 -2.64
N ILE A 47 4.76 -9.89 -2.02
CA ILE A 47 3.82 -9.01 -2.75
C ILE A 47 4.57 -8.19 -3.82
N ARG A 48 5.73 -7.62 -3.49
CA ARG A 48 6.46 -6.72 -4.39
C ARG A 48 7.34 -7.41 -5.41
N PHE A 49 7.93 -8.56 -5.07
CA PHE A 49 9.01 -9.17 -5.86
C PHE A 49 8.77 -10.65 -6.20
N GLY A 50 7.90 -11.34 -5.47
CA GLY A 50 7.58 -12.74 -5.69
C GLY A 50 6.31 -12.97 -6.49
N SER A 51 5.31 -12.10 -6.33
CA SER A 51 4.05 -12.18 -7.08
C SER A 51 4.27 -11.81 -8.55
N THR A 52 3.58 -12.53 -9.43
CA THR A 52 3.51 -12.26 -10.88
C THR A 52 2.25 -11.49 -11.27
N LEU A 53 1.45 -11.03 -10.30
CA LEU A 53 0.37 -10.10 -10.54
C LEU A 53 0.92 -8.83 -11.19
N ASP A 54 0.20 -8.30 -12.19
CA ASP A 54 0.59 -7.04 -12.84
C ASP A 54 0.94 -5.97 -11.79
N PRO A 55 2.21 -5.51 -11.79
CA PRO A 55 2.68 -4.59 -10.75
C PRO A 55 1.92 -3.26 -10.73
N ARG A 56 1.43 -2.78 -11.89
CA ARG A 56 0.63 -1.56 -11.96
C ARG A 56 -0.74 -1.77 -11.29
N LEU A 57 -1.42 -2.90 -11.52
CA LEU A 57 -2.68 -3.22 -10.84
C LEU A 57 -2.49 -3.33 -9.32
N ARG A 58 -1.41 -3.99 -8.91
CA ARG A 58 -1.03 -4.10 -7.49
C ARG A 58 -0.88 -2.73 -6.84
N GLU A 59 -0.09 -1.84 -7.45
CA GLU A 59 0.15 -0.51 -6.87
C GLU A 59 -1.11 0.36 -6.87
N LEU A 60 -1.96 0.27 -7.89
CA LEU A 60 -3.26 0.96 -7.88
C LEU A 60 -4.14 0.52 -6.71
N ALA A 61 -4.19 -0.78 -6.40
CA ALA A 61 -4.93 -1.28 -5.25
C ALA A 61 -4.35 -0.75 -3.92
N ILE A 62 -3.03 -0.71 -3.78
CA ILE A 62 -2.34 -0.19 -2.59
C ILE A 62 -2.56 1.32 -2.43
N LEU A 63 -2.42 2.07 -3.51
CA LEU A 63 -2.68 3.51 -3.54
C LEU A 63 -4.11 3.84 -3.13
N GLN A 64 -5.08 3.03 -3.59
CA GLN A 64 -6.49 3.18 -3.21
C GLN A 64 -6.68 3.02 -1.69
N VAL A 65 -6.05 2.01 -1.08
CA VAL A 65 -6.09 1.81 0.39
C VAL A 65 -5.47 3.01 1.11
N GLY A 66 -4.26 3.42 0.71
CA GLY A 66 -3.56 4.55 1.32
C GLY A 66 -4.33 5.87 1.24
N TRP A 67 -4.98 6.11 0.10
CA TRP A 67 -5.83 7.29 -0.13
C TRP A 67 -7.07 7.30 0.76
N LEU A 68 -7.81 6.19 0.82
CA LEU A 68 -9.04 6.06 1.61
C LEU A 68 -8.79 6.20 3.12
N GLU A 69 -7.73 5.57 3.60
CA GLU A 69 -7.34 5.59 5.02
C GLU A 69 -6.52 6.84 5.39
N ARG A 70 -6.32 7.76 4.43
CA ARG A 70 -5.58 9.02 4.61
C ARG A 70 -4.18 8.80 5.18
N SER A 71 -3.55 7.69 4.80
CA SER A 71 -2.22 7.34 5.26
C SER A 71 -1.16 8.05 4.42
N GLU A 72 -0.66 9.20 4.92
CA GLU A 72 0.39 9.96 4.24
C GLU A 72 1.59 9.09 3.92
N TYR A 73 2.05 8.31 4.88
CA TYR A 73 3.18 7.41 4.73
C TYR A 73 2.96 6.43 3.57
N GLU A 74 1.87 5.65 3.64
CA GLU A 74 1.59 4.61 2.67
C GLU A 74 1.39 5.17 1.26
N PHE A 75 0.56 6.19 1.17
CA PHE A 75 0.23 6.79 -0.12
C PHE A 75 1.48 7.36 -0.81
N THR A 76 2.29 8.15 -0.11
CA THR A 76 3.43 8.83 -0.73
C THR A 76 4.56 7.87 -1.13
N HIS A 77 4.81 6.82 -0.32
CA HIS A 77 5.76 5.78 -0.66
C HIS A 77 5.32 5.01 -1.90
N HIS A 78 4.03 4.67 -1.96
CA HIS A 78 3.49 3.89 -3.07
C HIS A 78 3.24 4.71 -4.34
N VAL A 79 3.10 6.02 -4.29
CA VAL A 79 3.20 6.89 -5.49
C VAL A 79 4.57 6.73 -6.15
N LYS A 80 5.66 6.77 -5.36
CA LYS A 80 7.00 6.57 -5.90
C LYS A 80 7.19 5.17 -6.46
N ILE A 81 6.84 4.13 -5.68
CA ILE A 81 6.97 2.74 -6.10
C ILE A 81 6.12 2.44 -7.35
N GLY A 82 4.91 2.98 -7.38
CA GLY A 82 4.00 2.82 -8.51
C GLY A 82 4.55 3.41 -9.81
N ARG A 83 5.16 4.60 -9.73
CA ARG A 83 5.83 5.21 -10.89
C ARG A 83 6.95 4.34 -11.44
N ASP A 84 7.71 3.67 -10.58
CA ASP A 84 8.79 2.76 -10.99
C ASP A 84 8.27 1.51 -11.75
N VAL A 85 6.98 1.19 -11.63
CA VAL A 85 6.33 0.04 -12.27
C VAL A 85 5.20 0.43 -13.24
N GLY A 86 5.17 1.69 -13.68
CA GLY A 86 4.31 2.15 -14.77
C GLY A 86 2.96 2.75 -14.34
N VAL A 87 2.74 3.04 -13.06
CA VAL A 87 1.63 3.91 -12.63
C VAL A 87 1.96 5.34 -13.03
N THR A 88 1.08 5.94 -13.81
CA THR A 88 1.22 7.32 -14.29
C THR A 88 0.50 8.32 -13.38
N ASP A 89 0.83 9.60 -13.49
CA ASP A 89 0.09 10.66 -12.80
C ASP A 89 -1.39 10.67 -13.22
N ALA A 90 -1.69 10.39 -14.48
CA ALA A 90 -3.05 10.24 -14.98
C ALA A 90 -3.80 9.06 -14.32
N ASP A 91 -3.12 7.97 -13.98
CA ASP A 91 -3.70 6.85 -13.23
C ASP A 91 -4.08 7.26 -11.79
N ILE A 92 -3.22 8.04 -11.13
CA ILE A 92 -3.48 8.53 -9.78
C ILE A 92 -4.67 9.49 -9.77
N GLU A 93 -4.72 10.43 -10.71
CA GLU A 93 -5.85 11.36 -10.88
C GLU A 93 -7.15 10.62 -11.21
N ALA A 94 -7.08 9.60 -12.07
CA ALA A 94 -8.22 8.76 -12.40
C ALA A 94 -8.70 7.92 -11.21
N MET A 95 -7.79 7.40 -10.37
CA MET A 95 -8.13 6.74 -9.10
C MET A 95 -8.88 7.68 -8.15
N MET A 96 -8.41 8.93 -8.00
CA MET A 96 -9.08 9.93 -7.19
C MET A 96 -10.49 10.22 -7.73
N SER A 97 -10.62 10.41 -9.05
CA SER A 97 -11.90 10.66 -9.73
C SER A 97 -12.88 9.51 -9.50
N GLU A 98 -12.44 8.24 -9.68
CA GLU A 98 -13.25 7.05 -9.39
C GLU A 98 -13.71 7.00 -7.93
N THR A 99 -12.83 7.37 -6.99
CA THR A 99 -13.13 7.38 -5.56
C THR A 99 -14.20 8.41 -5.20
N GLU A 100 -14.21 9.54 -5.91
CA GLU A 100 -15.19 10.61 -5.75
C GLU A 100 -16.47 10.42 -6.59
N GLY A 101 -16.61 9.28 -7.27
CA GLY A 101 -17.76 8.99 -8.14
C GLY A 101 -17.79 9.80 -9.44
N ARG A 102 -16.65 10.39 -9.83
CA ARG A 102 -16.51 11.12 -11.10
C ARG A 102 -16.03 10.18 -12.23
N PRO A 103 -16.33 10.50 -13.50
CA PRO A 103 -15.81 9.75 -14.65
C PRO A 103 -14.29 9.66 -14.61
N SER A 104 -13.75 8.53 -14.99
CA SER A 104 -12.31 8.30 -15.11
C SER A 104 -11.93 7.69 -16.46
N THR A 105 -10.66 7.77 -16.79
CA THR A 105 -10.07 7.23 -18.03
C THR A 105 -9.55 5.81 -17.88
N LEU A 106 -9.68 5.21 -16.68
CA LEU A 106 -9.20 3.85 -16.43
C LEU A 106 -9.99 2.80 -17.22
N LEU A 107 -9.28 1.79 -17.69
CA LEU A 107 -9.86 0.60 -18.31
C LEU A 107 -10.70 -0.20 -17.29
N PRO A 108 -11.59 -1.10 -17.78
CA PRO A 108 -12.51 -1.84 -16.90
C PRO A 108 -11.82 -2.59 -15.76
N LEU A 109 -10.76 -3.35 -16.03
CA LEU A 109 -10.07 -4.13 -14.99
C LEU A 109 -9.44 -3.27 -13.88
N PRO A 110 -8.63 -2.24 -14.15
CA PRO A 110 -8.19 -1.30 -13.13
C PRO A 110 -9.34 -0.70 -12.30
N ARG A 111 -10.43 -0.30 -12.93
CA ARG A 111 -11.62 0.23 -12.24
C ARG A 111 -12.23 -0.79 -11.28
N ALA A 112 -12.38 -2.03 -11.73
CA ALA A 112 -12.88 -3.13 -10.88
C ALA A 112 -11.94 -3.39 -9.70
N VAL A 113 -10.61 -3.37 -9.92
CA VAL A 113 -9.60 -3.53 -8.85
C VAL A 113 -9.72 -2.39 -7.82
N LEU A 114 -9.83 -1.14 -8.25
CA LEU A 114 -10.04 -0.01 -7.34
C LEU A 114 -11.33 -0.14 -6.54
N ARG A 115 -12.43 -0.57 -7.20
CA ARG A 115 -13.70 -0.84 -6.52
C ARG A 115 -13.55 -1.93 -5.46
N GLY A 116 -12.88 -3.04 -5.78
CA GLY A 116 -12.58 -4.11 -4.83
C GLY A 116 -11.77 -3.63 -3.63
N ALA A 117 -10.75 -2.79 -3.87
CA ALA A 117 -9.97 -2.19 -2.80
C ALA A 117 -10.84 -1.27 -1.91
N ARG A 118 -11.76 -0.47 -2.49
CA ARG A 118 -12.71 0.36 -1.72
C ARG A 118 -13.65 -0.48 -0.88
N GLU A 119 -14.23 -1.52 -1.46
CA GLU A 119 -15.16 -2.42 -0.76
C GLU A 119 -14.50 -3.12 0.43
N MET A 120 -13.25 -3.60 0.26
CA MET A 120 -12.50 -4.25 1.33
C MET A 120 -11.98 -3.26 2.38
N THR A 121 -11.72 -2.01 2.02
CA THR A 121 -11.22 -0.99 2.94
C THR A 121 -12.34 -0.43 3.83
N HIS A 122 -13.49 -0.09 3.24
CA HIS A 122 -14.63 0.47 3.95
C HIS A 122 -15.53 -0.59 4.60
N GLY A 123 -15.53 -1.82 4.04
CA GLY A 123 -16.27 -2.95 4.54
C GLY A 123 -15.35 -4.10 4.96
N LEU A 124 -15.91 -5.29 5.00
CA LEU A 124 -15.16 -6.51 5.34
C LEU A 124 -14.68 -7.25 4.09
N ALA A 125 -15.46 -7.20 3.02
CA ALA A 125 -15.24 -8.05 1.86
C ALA A 125 -15.59 -7.33 0.55
N MET A 126 -14.97 -7.81 -0.52
CA MET A 126 -15.34 -7.49 -1.89
C MET A 126 -16.71 -8.11 -2.20
N SER A 127 -17.58 -7.37 -2.90
CA SER A 127 -18.86 -7.89 -3.34
C SER A 127 -18.70 -9.01 -4.37
N GLU A 128 -19.68 -9.91 -4.44
CA GLU A 128 -19.69 -11.02 -5.41
C GLU A 128 -19.55 -10.50 -6.86
N ALA A 129 -20.24 -9.41 -7.19
CA ALA A 129 -20.19 -8.82 -8.52
C ALA A 129 -18.79 -8.29 -8.86
N THR A 130 -18.15 -7.59 -7.93
CA THR A 130 -16.78 -7.06 -8.11
C THR A 130 -15.77 -8.21 -8.19
N PHE A 131 -15.92 -9.22 -7.34
CA PHE A 131 -15.08 -10.41 -7.37
C PHE A 131 -15.18 -11.13 -8.73
N ALA A 132 -16.40 -11.40 -9.21
CA ALA A 132 -16.61 -12.08 -10.50
C ALA A 132 -16.03 -11.30 -11.67
N GLU A 133 -16.19 -9.96 -11.69
CA GLU A 133 -15.63 -9.09 -12.73
C GLU A 133 -14.10 -9.15 -12.78
N ILE A 134 -13.44 -9.04 -11.64
CA ILE A 134 -11.97 -9.14 -11.58
C ILE A 134 -11.51 -10.56 -11.94
N LYS A 135 -12.20 -11.57 -11.41
CA LYS A 135 -11.86 -13.00 -11.62
C LYS A 135 -11.96 -13.42 -13.08
N ALA A 136 -12.80 -12.76 -13.88
CA ALA A 136 -12.89 -13.01 -15.33
C ALA A 136 -11.56 -12.70 -16.07
N HIS A 137 -10.69 -11.86 -15.48
CA HIS A 137 -9.42 -11.42 -16.06
C HIS A 137 -8.19 -11.99 -15.34
N LEU A 138 -8.33 -12.50 -14.12
CA LEU A 138 -7.22 -12.95 -13.29
C LEU A 138 -7.27 -14.47 -13.06
N SER A 139 -6.09 -15.12 -13.03
CA SER A 139 -5.95 -16.49 -12.54
C SER A 139 -6.35 -16.59 -11.06
N ASN A 140 -6.52 -17.82 -10.53
CA ASN A 140 -6.75 -18.04 -9.11
C ASN A 140 -5.58 -17.50 -8.28
N GLN A 141 -4.34 -17.70 -8.73
CA GLN A 141 -3.14 -17.18 -8.07
C GLN A 141 -3.19 -15.65 -8.01
N HIS A 142 -3.37 -14.97 -9.14
CA HIS A 142 -3.38 -13.50 -9.19
C HIS A 142 -4.56 -12.89 -8.40
N MET A 143 -5.71 -13.57 -8.39
CA MET A 143 -6.84 -13.14 -7.55
C MET A 143 -6.53 -13.28 -6.05
N THR A 144 -5.88 -14.37 -5.65
CA THR A 144 -5.41 -14.56 -4.26
C THR A 144 -4.37 -13.50 -3.89
N ASP A 145 -3.39 -13.26 -4.76
CA ASP A 145 -2.35 -12.24 -4.56
C ASP A 145 -2.97 -10.84 -4.41
N LEU A 146 -3.96 -10.50 -5.24
CA LEU A 146 -4.66 -9.21 -5.15
C LEU A 146 -5.41 -9.05 -3.84
N VAL A 147 -6.21 -10.05 -3.46
CA VAL A 147 -7.00 -10.00 -2.21
C VAL A 147 -6.08 -9.91 -0.99
N LEU A 148 -5.02 -10.72 -0.94
CA LEU A 148 -4.03 -10.66 0.13
C LEU A 148 -3.25 -9.35 0.13
N THR A 149 -2.95 -8.77 -1.02
CA THR A 149 -2.32 -7.44 -1.11
C THR A 149 -3.21 -6.39 -0.46
N ILE A 150 -4.48 -6.29 -0.86
CA ILE A 150 -5.41 -5.31 -0.29
C ILE A 150 -5.54 -5.50 1.23
N ALA A 151 -5.77 -6.73 1.69
CA ALA A 151 -5.92 -7.04 3.11
C ALA A 151 -4.65 -6.69 3.92
N PHE A 152 -3.47 -7.03 3.40
CA PHE A 152 -2.19 -6.71 4.03
C PHE A 152 -2.00 -5.20 4.16
N TYR A 153 -2.27 -4.44 3.11
CA TYR A 153 -2.12 -2.98 3.16
C TYR A 153 -3.19 -2.29 4.03
N CYS A 154 -4.38 -2.85 4.15
CA CYS A 154 -5.33 -2.44 5.18
C CYS A 154 -4.78 -2.65 6.61
N ALA A 155 -3.99 -3.70 6.84
CA ALA A 155 -3.29 -3.90 8.12
C ALA A 155 -2.13 -2.91 8.28
N VAL A 156 -1.32 -2.70 7.22
CA VAL A 156 -0.18 -1.77 7.24
C VAL A 156 -0.59 -0.37 7.65
N VAL A 157 -1.61 0.21 7.02
CA VAL A 157 -2.06 1.58 7.34
C VAL A 157 -2.52 1.73 8.78
N ARG A 158 -3.10 0.66 9.37
CA ARG A 158 -3.49 0.63 10.79
C ARG A 158 -2.28 0.60 11.72
N VAL A 159 -1.22 -0.12 11.35
CA VAL A 159 0.06 -0.12 12.08
C VAL A 159 0.68 1.27 12.01
N LEU A 160 0.79 1.86 10.82
CA LEU A 160 1.34 3.20 10.59
C LEU A 160 0.63 4.25 11.46
N ALA A 161 -0.71 4.27 11.43
CA ALA A 161 -1.53 5.20 12.18
C ALA A 161 -1.42 4.97 13.70
N THR A 162 -1.54 3.71 14.15
CA THR A 162 -1.50 3.36 15.57
C THR A 162 -0.14 3.68 16.19
N MET A 163 0.94 3.38 15.49
CA MET A 163 2.31 3.65 15.95
C MET A 163 2.77 5.08 15.69
N GLN A 164 1.96 5.89 14.99
CA GLN A 164 2.25 7.28 14.61
C GLN A 164 3.60 7.38 13.88
N ILE A 165 3.80 6.53 12.89
CA ILE A 165 5.07 6.48 12.13
C ILE A 165 5.17 7.74 11.26
N ASP A 166 6.27 8.48 11.45
CA ASP A 166 6.51 9.73 10.73
C ASP A 166 6.85 9.44 9.26
N ASN A 167 6.28 10.20 8.34
CA ASN A 167 6.65 10.18 6.94
C ASN A 167 8.02 10.84 6.75
N GLU A 168 8.91 10.23 5.97
CA GLU A 168 10.24 10.78 5.73
C GLU A 168 10.18 12.04 4.86
N PRO A 169 11.07 13.02 5.10
CA PRO A 169 11.01 14.34 4.44
C PRO A 169 10.96 14.30 2.91
N GLN A 170 11.65 13.33 2.29
CA GLN A 170 11.72 13.21 0.83
C GLN A 170 10.40 12.81 0.17
N TYR A 171 9.42 12.32 0.93
CA TYR A 171 8.11 11.95 0.41
C TYR A 171 7.05 13.04 0.54
N LYS A 172 7.32 14.09 1.33
CA LYS A 172 6.35 15.17 1.58
C LYS A 172 5.95 15.97 0.34
N GLU A 173 6.83 16.04 -0.67
CA GLU A 173 6.51 16.73 -1.93
C GLU A 173 5.34 16.07 -2.69
N VAL A 174 5.16 14.75 -2.54
CA VAL A 174 4.02 14.04 -3.13
C VAL A 174 2.69 14.56 -2.60
N LEU A 175 2.62 14.92 -1.31
CA LEU A 175 1.39 15.47 -0.69
C LEU A 175 1.04 16.86 -1.20
N LYS A 176 2.03 17.63 -1.69
CA LYS A 176 1.75 18.91 -2.36
C LYS A 176 1.09 18.69 -3.72
N GLN A 177 1.51 17.65 -4.44
CA GLN A 177 0.93 17.28 -5.73
C GLN A 177 -0.45 16.62 -5.57
N TYR A 178 -0.57 15.74 -4.58
CA TYR A 178 -1.78 14.95 -4.30
C TYR A 178 -2.16 15.08 -2.82
N PRO A 179 -2.81 16.18 -2.42
CA PRO A 179 -3.25 16.36 -1.04
C PRO A 179 -4.32 15.34 -0.66
N LEU A 180 -4.12 14.64 0.46
CA LEU A 180 -5.08 13.67 0.96
C LEU A 180 -6.36 14.34 1.44
N PRO A 181 -7.55 13.72 1.26
CA PRO A 181 -8.82 14.33 1.64
C PRO A 181 -8.91 14.57 3.15
N GLY A 182 -9.26 15.81 3.55
CA GLY A 182 -9.49 16.17 4.96
C GLY A 182 -8.25 16.20 5.87
N VAL A 183 -7.05 16.23 5.30
CA VAL A 183 -5.79 16.54 6.00
C VAL A 183 -5.46 17.99 5.66
N HIS A 184 -5.63 18.88 6.64
CA HIS A 184 -5.33 20.33 6.54
C HIS A 184 -4.24 20.72 7.50
#